data_6c5e3d7f216895f182159004a8c0dca3
#
_entry.id   6c5e3d7f216895f182159004a8c0dca3
#
_cell.length_a   1.000
_cell.length_b   1.000
_cell.length_c   1.000
_cell.angle_alpha   90.00
_cell.angle_beta   90.00
_cell.angle_gamma   90.00
#
_symmetry.space_group_name_H-M   'P 1'
#
loop_
_entity.id
_entity.type
_entity.pdbx_description
1 polymer ?
#
loop_
_entity_poly.entity_id
_entity_poly.type
_entity_poly.pdbx_seq_one_letter_code
_entity_poly.pdbx_strand_id
1 'polypeptide(L)'
;MIQNNLQYLLKHPDISLDAPASNDYIEVNDAATGETLAWVKTYDRAGVEAAINRSAKAQAAWKKQTALARADVLLAWYNLMLEHKENLAQILTAEQGKPLAEARGEIGYAASFIRWFAEQARRVDGEVLTPTLPNQRLLVIKQAIGVTAAITPWNFPAAMITRKAGPAIAAGCSMLVKPAEQTPLTAYALEVLALQAGLPADVLINISGDAVEVGKTLCESDIVRKLSFTGSTQVGRILMQQCAPTIKKLSLELGGNAPVVVFDDANLEQAVQGIMASKYRNSGQTCVCANRIYVQDGIYDALADRLVEAVSKLKVGDGRQEGSTQGPLIDEDAIAKVQSHIADATEKGAKVRIGGQRSALGGTFFEPTVLTGVTQDMKVSKEETFGPLAPLFRFKTEDEAVAMANDTEFGLAAYLFTQSTARQWRVGEALEYGMVGINTGAISNEVAPFGGVKQSGLGREGSKFGIEEYVEMKYLCVDLSE
;
A
#
# COMPACT_ATOMS: atom_id res chain seq x y z
N MET A 1 -8.28 16.89 19.15
CA MET A 1 -9.69 16.49 18.82
C MET A 1 -9.99 16.76 17.34
N ILE A 2 -10.66 15.84 16.68
CA ILE A 2 -11.13 16.03 15.30
C ILE A 2 -12.08 17.23 15.24
N GLN A 3 -11.86 18.09 14.24
CA GLN A 3 -12.66 19.29 14.07
C GLN A 3 -14.15 18.96 13.86
N ASN A 4 -15.06 19.76 14.42
CA ASN A 4 -16.51 19.50 14.38
C ASN A 4 -17.06 19.29 12.96
N ASN A 5 -16.47 19.92 11.95
CA ASN A 5 -16.87 19.76 10.54
C ASN A 5 -16.47 18.41 9.92
N LEU A 6 -15.66 17.58 10.59
CA LEU A 6 -15.25 16.26 10.11
C LEU A 6 -16.05 15.12 10.77
N GLN A 7 -16.73 15.40 11.87
CA GLN A 7 -17.42 14.38 12.68
C GLN A 7 -18.49 13.60 11.91
N TYR A 8 -19.09 14.19 10.87
CA TYR A 8 -20.11 13.51 10.08
C TYR A 8 -19.55 12.32 9.28
N LEU A 9 -18.26 12.33 8.88
CA LEU A 9 -17.58 11.20 8.24
C LEU A 9 -17.22 10.08 9.22
N LEU A 10 -17.27 10.38 10.52
CA LEU A 10 -17.00 9.43 11.59
C LEU A 10 -18.29 9.00 12.31
N LYS A 11 -19.47 9.27 11.74
CA LYS A 11 -20.76 8.75 12.23
C LYS A 11 -20.90 7.28 11.88
N HIS A 12 -20.16 6.46 12.60
CA HIS A 12 -20.18 5.01 12.49
C HIS A 12 -20.45 4.41 13.88
N PRO A 13 -21.24 3.32 14.00
CA PRO A 13 -21.56 2.70 15.31
C PRO A 13 -20.32 2.23 16.08
N ASP A 14 -19.23 1.94 15.41
CA ASP A 14 -17.98 1.49 16.02
C ASP A 14 -17.02 2.65 16.38
N ILE A 15 -17.40 3.91 16.15
CA ILE A 15 -16.57 5.07 16.51
C ILE A 15 -17.23 5.85 17.64
N SER A 16 -16.45 6.14 18.67
CA SER A 16 -16.79 7.10 19.73
C SER A 16 -15.83 8.27 19.71
N LEU A 17 -16.37 9.50 19.77
CA LEU A 17 -15.57 10.73 19.91
C LEU A 17 -15.32 11.08 21.38
N ASP A 18 -16.06 10.47 22.29
CA ASP A 18 -15.90 10.60 23.74
C ASP A 18 -15.34 9.30 24.31
N ALA A 19 -14.59 9.39 25.41
CA ALA A 19 -14.02 8.21 26.06
C ALA A 19 -15.13 7.21 26.46
N PRO A 20 -15.11 5.99 25.89
CA PRO A 20 -16.12 4.99 26.18
C PRO A 20 -15.96 4.45 27.60
N ALA A 21 -17.07 4.00 28.22
CA ALA A 21 -17.05 3.34 29.52
C ALA A 21 -16.56 1.87 29.44
N SER A 22 -16.52 1.28 28.25
CA SER A 22 -16.13 -0.11 28.03
C SER A 22 -14.67 -0.18 27.58
N ASN A 23 -14.00 -1.28 27.92
CA ASN A 23 -12.63 -1.58 27.50
C ASN A 23 -12.54 -2.17 26.07
N ASP A 24 -13.67 -2.28 25.37
CA ASP A 24 -13.74 -2.86 24.01
C ASP A 24 -13.44 -1.83 22.92
N TYR A 25 -12.57 -0.86 23.21
CA TYR A 25 -12.16 0.18 22.27
C TYR A 25 -10.65 0.38 22.30
N ILE A 26 -10.09 0.66 21.17
CA ILE A 26 -8.72 1.18 21.04
C ILE A 26 -8.76 2.70 20.89
N GLU A 27 -7.82 3.38 21.52
CA GLU A 27 -7.61 4.80 21.39
C GLU A 27 -6.81 5.09 20.11
N VAL A 28 -7.29 6.05 19.32
CA VAL A 28 -6.61 6.54 18.11
C VAL A 28 -6.06 7.91 18.40
N ASN A 29 -4.74 8.07 18.28
CA ASN A 29 -4.04 9.27 18.61
C ASN A 29 -3.56 10.03 17.36
N ASP A 30 -3.46 11.33 17.49
CA ASP A 30 -2.82 12.21 16.51
C ASP A 30 -1.33 11.90 16.43
N ALA A 31 -0.85 11.54 15.25
CA ALA A 31 0.53 11.12 15.06
C ALA A 31 1.57 12.23 15.34
N ALA A 32 1.18 13.50 15.19
CA ALA A 32 2.07 14.63 15.41
C ALA A 32 2.09 15.13 16.86
N THR A 33 0.94 15.06 17.57
CA THR A 33 0.78 15.64 18.91
C THR A 33 0.60 14.62 20.03
N GLY A 34 0.21 13.38 19.69
CA GLY A 34 -0.16 12.35 20.65
C GLY A 34 -1.53 12.57 21.30
N GLU A 35 -2.28 13.61 20.93
CA GLU A 35 -3.62 13.85 21.46
C GLU A 35 -4.62 12.83 20.93
N THR A 36 -5.56 12.42 21.78
CA THR A 36 -6.64 11.50 21.39
C THR A 36 -7.55 12.12 20.31
N LEU A 37 -7.76 11.40 19.23
CA LEU A 37 -8.66 11.78 18.13
C LEU A 37 -10.07 11.16 18.34
N ALA A 38 -10.11 9.86 18.61
CA ALA A 38 -11.33 9.07 18.78
C ALA A 38 -10.99 7.71 19.39
N TRP A 39 -12.04 6.94 19.70
CA TRP A 39 -11.94 5.53 20.08
C TRP A 39 -12.67 4.68 19.06
N VAL A 40 -12.10 3.51 18.74
CA VAL A 40 -12.66 2.57 17.76
C VAL A 40 -12.92 1.25 18.45
N LYS A 41 -14.15 0.74 18.29
CA LYS A 41 -14.58 -0.52 18.88
C LYS A 41 -13.74 -1.69 18.37
N THR A 42 -13.36 -2.59 19.27
CA THR A 42 -12.64 -3.81 18.94
C THR A 42 -13.58 -5.02 18.85
N TYR A 43 -13.22 -5.93 17.98
CA TYR A 43 -13.90 -7.19 17.77
C TYR A 43 -13.03 -8.33 18.31
N ASP A 44 -13.64 -9.13 19.19
CA ASP A 44 -13.11 -10.45 19.57
C ASP A 44 -13.42 -11.48 18.47
N ARG A 45 -12.99 -12.72 18.66
CA ARG A 45 -13.22 -13.81 17.71
C ARG A 45 -14.70 -13.97 17.37
N ALA A 46 -15.60 -13.98 18.36
CA ALA A 46 -17.02 -14.15 18.13
C ALA A 46 -17.62 -12.99 17.30
N GLY A 47 -17.19 -11.77 17.57
CA GLY A 47 -17.56 -10.58 16.80
C GLY A 47 -17.09 -10.64 15.35
N VAL A 48 -15.86 -11.10 15.10
CA VAL A 48 -15.33 -11.31 13.73
C VAL A 48 -16.11 -12.40 12.99
N GLU A 49 -16.40 -13.55 13.63
CA GLU A 49 -17.21 -14.63 13.05
C GLU A 49 -18.63 -14.15 12.72
N ALA A 50 -19.24 -13.34 13.58
CA ALA A 50 -20.53 -12.71 13.30
C ALA A 50 -20.48 -11.76 12.11
N ALA A 51 -19.43 -10.94 11.97
CA ALA A 51 -19.23 -10.07 10.83
C ALA A 51 -19.04 -10.87 9.52
N ILE A 52 -18.27 -11.97 9.54
CA ILE A 52 -18.11 -12.89 8.40
C ILE A 52 -19.48 -13.44 7.96
N ASN A 53 -20.33 -13.86 8.90
CA ASN A 53 -21.65 -14.39 8.58
C ASN A 53 -22.59 -13.32 7.99
N ARG A 54 -22.56 -12.07 8.49
CA ARG A 54 -23.31 -10.96 7.89
C ARG A 54 -22.81 -10.67 6.47
N SER A 55 -21.50 -10.61 6.29
CA SER A 55 -20.86 -10.39 4.97
C SER A 55 -21.25 -11.47 3.96
N ALA A 56 -21.33 -12.74 4.38
CA ALA A 56 -21.75 -13.84 3.50
C ALA A 56 -23.21 -13.67 3.01
N LYS A 57 -24.12 -13.22 3.87
CA LYS A 57 -25.51 -12.93 3.49
C LYS A 57 -25.59 -11.76 2.50
N ALA A 58 -24.87 -10.69 2.77
CA ALA A 58 -24.80 -9.51 1.89
C ALA A 58 -24.19 -9.87 0.53
N GLN A 59 -23.11 -10.65 0.50
CA GLN A 59 -22.45 -11.11 -0.74
C GLN A 59 -23.39 -11.95 -1.60
N ALA A 60 -24.20 -12.83 -1.01
CA ALA A 60 -25.15 -13.65 -1.74
C ALA A 60 -26.22 -12.83 -2.51
N ALA A 61 -26.55 -11.65 -2.03
CA ALA A 61 -27.41 -10.69 -2.72
C ALA A 61 -26.61 -9.82 -3.70
N TRP A 62 -25.43 -9.33 -3.30
CA TRP A 62 -24.59 -8.44 -4.10
C TRP A 62 -24.12 -9.07 -5.42
N LYS A 63 -23.67 -10.32 -5.39
CA LYS A 63 -23.25 -11.04 -6.62
C LYS A 63 -24.34 -11.20 -7.68
N LYS A 64 -25.62 -11.04 -7.32
CA LYS A 64 -26.75 -11.11 -8.26
C LYS A 64 -27.00 -9.79 -8.97
N GLN A 65 -26.40 -8.69 -8.49
CA GLN A 65 -26.49 -7.40 -9.17
C GLN A 65 -25.75 -7.46 -10.51
N THR A 66 -26.26 -6.71 -11.49
CA THR A 66 -25.56 -6.59 -12.77
C THR A 66 -24.23 -5.88 -12.62
N ALA A 67 -23.29 -6.12 -13.52
CA ALA A 67 -22.03 -5.40 -13.55
C ALA A 67 -22.21 -3.88 -13.64
N LEU A 68 -23.25 -3.43 -14.37
CA LEU A 68 -23.59 -2.00 -14.44
C LEU A 68 -24.02 -1.44 -13.08
N ALA A 69 -24.93 -2.10 -12.38
CA ALA A 69 -25.38 -1.64 -11.06
C ALA A 69 -24.23 -1.56 -10.06
N ARG A 70 -23.29 -2.52 -10.07
CA ARG A 70 -22.10 -2.47 -9.23
C ARG A 70 -21.17 -1.32 -9.61
N ALA A 71 -21.01 -1.08 -10.93
CA ALA A 71 -20.22 0.04 -11.44
C ALA A 71 -20.79 1.40 -11.01
N ASP A 72 -22.13 1.56 -11.08
CA ASP A 72 -22.82 2.81 -10.72
C ASP A 72 -22.62 3.14 -9.23
N VAL A 73 -22.69 2.16 -8.34
CA VAL A 73 -22.39 2.35 -6.90
C VAL A 73 -20.95 2.75 -6.69
N LEU A 74 -19.99 2.10 -7.36
CA LEU A 74 -18.57 2.47 -7.26
C LEU A 74 -18.31 3.88 -7.79
N LEU A 75 -18.95 4.30 -8.89
CA LEU A 75 -18.81 5.67 -9.41
C LEU A 75 -19.42 6.71 -8.45
N ALA A 76 -20.55 6.39 -7.80
CA ALA A 76 -21.12 7.24 -6.76
C ALA A 76 -20.14 7.37 -5.56
N TRP A 77 -19.52 6.26 -5.12
CA TRP A 77 -18.52 6.29 -4.06
C TRP A 77 -17.29 7.11 -4.45
N TYR A 78 -16.76 6.93 -5.66
CA TYR A 78 -15.69 7.77 -6.20
C TYR A 78 -16.02 9.28 -6.12
N ASN A 79 -17.21 9.66 -6.56
CA ASN A 79 -17.63 11.07 -6.55
C ASN A 79 -17.70 11.63 -5.13
N LEU A 80 -18.27 10.86 -4.17
CA LEU A 80 -18.29 11.25 -2.76
C LEU A 80 -16.88 11.37 -2.15
N MET A 81 -15.96 10.49 -2.50
CA MET A 81 -14.57 10.60 -2.06
C MET A 81 -13.91 11.89 -2.56
N LEU A 82 -14.19 12.32 -3.80
CA LEU A 82 -13.66 13.58 -4.33
C LEU A 82 -14.35 14.80 -3.73
N GLU A 83 -15.66 14.77 -3.52
CA GLU A 83 -16.41 15.81 -2.85
C GLU A 83 -15.88 16.06 -1.42
N HIS A 84 -15.57 14.99 -0.70
CA HIS A 84 -15.06 15.05 0.67
C HIS A 84 -13.53 14.92 0.77
N LYS A 85 -12.81 15.15 -0.35
CA LYS A 85 -11.35 14.98 -0.43
C LYS A 85 -10.59 15.72 0.66
N GLU A 86 -10.95 16.97 0.91
CA GLU A 86 -10.28 17.79 1.93
C GLU A 86 -10.51 17.22 3.34
N ASN A 87 -11.73 16.83 3.65
CA ASN A 87 -12.09 16.30 4.95
C ASN A 87 -11.43 14.94 5.22
N LEU A 88 -11.42 14.05 4.22
CA LEU A 88 -10.70 12.79 4.29
C LEU A 88 -9.19 13.00 4.47
N ALA A 89 -8.60 13.96 3.76
CA ALA A 89 -7.18 14.30 3.89
C ALA A 89 -6.82 14.81 5.30
N GLN A 90 -7.70 15.60 5.92
CA GLN A 90 -7.50 16.08 7.29
C GLN A 90 -7.56 14.94 8.32
N ILE A 91 -8.52 14.02 8.19
CA ILE A 91 -8.59 12.81 9.03
C ILE A 91 -7.31 12.00 8.86
N LEU A 92 -6.91 11.74 7.63
CA LEU A 92 -5.73 10.95 7.30
C LEU A 92 -4.44 11.59 7.85
N THR A 93 -4.26 12.91 7.69
CA THR A 93 -3.10 13.62 8.24
C THR A 93 -3.08 13.53 9.77
N ALA A 94 -4.23 13.65 10.43
CA ALA A 94 -4.29 13.59 11.89
C ALA A 94 -3.84 12.21 12.42
N GLU A 95 -4.40 11.12 11.89
CA GLU A 95 -4.08 9.78 12.40
C GLU A 95 -2.72 9.23 11.91
N GLN A 96 -2.27 9.58 10.68
CA GLN A 96 -1.05 9.01 10.11
C GLN A 96 0.15 9.96 10.15
N GLY A 97 -0.07 11.26 10.18
CA GLY A 97 0.98 12.27 10.33
C GLY A 97 1.56 12.84 9.04
N LYS A 98 1.32 12.26 7.86
CA LYS A 98 1.85 12.82 6.60
C LYS A 98 1.36 14.22 6.32
N PRO A 99 2.14 15.06 5.59
CA PRO A 99 1.72 16.39 5.21
C PRO A 99 0.36 16.41 4.49
N LEU A 100 -0.47 17.41 4.76
CA LEU A 100 -1.82 17.52 4.20
C LEU A 100 -1.81 17.53 2.67
N ALA A 101 -0.77 18.07 2.05
CA ALA A 101 -0.59 18.03 0.59
C ALA A 101 -0.46 16.59 0.07
N GLU A 102 0.29 15.73 0.79
CA GLU A 102 0.43 14.32 0.45
C GLU A 102 -0.86 13.53 0.75
N ALA A 103 -1.54 13.84 1.85
CA ALA A 103 -2.83 13.24 2.18
C ALA A 103 -3.89 13.55 1.11
N ARG A 104 -3.97 14.78 0.62
CA ARG A 104 -4.82 15.15 -0.53
C ARG A 104 -4.46 14.36 -1.79
N GLY A 105 -3.19 14.14 -2.02
CA GLY A 105 -2.68 13.29 -3.10
C GLY A 105 -3.13 11.85 -2.94
N GLU A 106 -3.03 11.30 -1.73
CA GLU A 106 -3.45 9.94 -1.43
C GLU A 106 -4.95 9.73 -1.60
N ILE A 107 -5.81 10.65 -1.13
CA ILE A 107 -7.25 10.52 -1.34
C ILE A 107 -7.61 10.53 -2.83
N GLY A 108 -6.95 11.38 -3.63
CA GLY A 108 -7.11 11.35 -5.10
C GLY A 108 -6.69 10.03 -5.71
N TYR A 109 -5.56 9.49 -5.28
CA TYR A 109 -5.04 8.19 -5.70
C TYR A 109 -5.94 7.04 -5.23
N ALA A 110 -6.45 7.07 -4.01
CA ALA A 110 -7.40 6.09 -3.51
C ALA A 110 -8.71 6.08 -4.32
N ALA A 111 -9.24 7.26 -4.64
CA ALA A 111 -10.44 7.42 -5.45
C ALA A 111 -10.24 6.90 -6.89
N SER A 112 -9.05 7.08 -7.48
CA SER A 112 -8.76 6.62 -8.85
C SER A 112 -8.91 5.10 -8.99
N PHE A 113 -8.58 4.29 -7.96
CA PHE A 113 -8.83 2.84 -7.97
C PHE A 113 -10.32 2.51 -7.99
N ILE A 114 -11.14 3.22 -7.22
CA ILE A 114 -12.59 2.99 -7.21
C ILE A 114 -13.17 3.25 -8.60
N ARG A 115 -12.78 4.36 -9.24
CA ARG A 115 -13.18 4.69 -10.60
C ARG A 115 -12.70 3.63 -11.59
N TRP A 116 -11.41 3.26 -11.53
CA TRP A 116 -10.83 2.27 -12.42
C TRP A 116 -11.60 0.95 -12.37
N PHE A 117 -11.87 0.44 -11.17
CA PHE A 117 -12.60 -0.83 -11.04
C PHE A 117 -14.10 -0.72 -11.31
N ALA A 118 -14.72 0.44 -11.16
CA ALA A 118 -16.06 0.68 -11.69
C ALA A 118 -16.10 0.49 -13.22
N GLU A 119 -15.09 1.01 -13.92
CA GLU A 119 -14.94 0.82 -15.37
C GLU A 119 -14.58 -0.63 -15.74
N GLN A 120 -13.79 -1.33 -14.93
CA GLN A 120 -13.42 -2.74 -15.14
C GLN A 120 -14.56 -3.72 -14.80
N ALA A 121 -15.50 -3.38 -13.93
CA ALA A 121 -16.61 -4.24 -13.55
C ALA A 121 -17.35 -4.81 -14.77
N ARG A 122 -17.48 -4.01 -15.84
CA ARG A 122 -18.17 -4.36 -17.10
C ARG A 122 -17.26 -5.05 -18.12
N ARG A 123 -16.02 -5.40 -17.76
CA ARG A 123 -15.02 -6.07 -18.61
C ARG A 123 -14.58 -7.42 -18.05
N VAL A 124 -15.36 -7.97 -17.12
CA VAL A 124 -15.16 -9.33 -16.60
C VAL A 124 -15.86 -10.31 -17.54
N ASP A 125 -15.28 -10.47 -18.74
CA ASP A 125 -15.82 -11.30 -19.79
C ASP A 125 -15.41 -12.76 -19.62
N GLY A 126 -16.23 -13.68 -20.17
CA GLY A 126 -15.92 -15.08 -20.37
C GLY A 126 -15.42 -15.38 -21.78
N GLU A 127 -15.30 -16.67 -22.10
CA GLU A 127 -14.82 -17.15 -23.39
C GLU A 127 -15.73 -18.25 -23.94
N VAL A 128 -15.85 -18.31 -25.26
CA VAL A 128 -16.42 -19.44 -26.00
C VAL A 128 -15.27 -20.19 -26.66
N LEU A 129 -15.05 -21.44 -26.26
CA LEU A 129 -13.95 -22.26 -26.76
C LEU A 129 -14.39 -23.12 -27.92
N THR A 130 -13.47 -23.48 -28.84
CA THR A 130 -13.71 -24.41 -29.90
C THR A 130 -13.92 -25.83 -29.32
N PRO A 131 -15.05 -26.50 -29.58
CA PRO A 131 -15.32 -27.81 -29.05
C PRO A 131 -14.52 -28.89 -29.77
N THR A 132 -14.22 -29.99 -29.06
CA THR A 132 -13.56 -31.19 -29.63
C THR A 132 -14.52 -32.19 -30.20
N LEU A 133 -15.84 -32.09 -29.88
CA LEU A 133 -16.91 -32.92 -30.41
C LEU A 133 -17.98 -32.03 -31.05
N PRO A 134 -18.64 -32.50 -32.14
CA PRO A 134 -19.56 -31.66 -32.92
C PRO A 134 -20.82 -31.25 -32.16
N ASN A 135 -21.25 -32.05 -31.19
CA ASN A 135 -22.45 -31.84 -30.37
C ASN A 135 -22.18 -31.09 -29.08
N GLN A 136 -20.99 -30.55 -28.88
CA GLN A 136 -20.63 -29.79 -27.65
C GLN A 136 -20.56 -28.28 -27.87
N ARG A 137 -20.81 -27.56 -26.81
CA ARG A 137 -20.45 -26.12 -26.66
C ARG A 137 -19.71 -25.92 -25.36
N LEU A 138 -18.57 -25.27 -25.47
CA LEU A 138 -17.64 -25.06 -24.36
C LEU A 138 -17.57 -23.57 -24.03
N LEU A 139 -17.95 -23.21 -22.80
CA LEU A 139 -17.94 -21.83 -22.33
C LEU A 139 -17.11 -21.73 -21.04
N VAL A 140 -16.40 -20.64 -20.90
CA VAL A 140 -15.78 -20.24 -19.65
C VAL A 140 -16.50 -18.98 -19.16
N ILE A 141 -16.98 -19.00 -17.93
CA ILE A 141 -17.54 -17.83 -17.27
C ILE A 141 -16.69 -17.47 -16.06
N LYS A 142 -16.66 -16.17 -15.71
CA LYS A 142 -16.01 -15.68 -14.48
C LYS A 142 -17.08 -15.35 -13.45
N GLN A 143 -16.87 -15.79 -12.22
CA GLN A 143 -17.78 -15.58 -11.09
C GLN A 143 -17.02 -14.99 -9.91
N ALA A 144 -17.68 -14.17 -9.09
CA ALA A 144 -17.12 -13.66 -7.85
C ALA A 144 -16.62 -14.81 -6.96
N ILE A 145 -15.41 -14.69 -6.41
CA ILE A 145 -14.85 -15.70 -5.50
C ILE A 145 -15.66 -15.88 -4.21
N GLY A 146 -16.32 -14.82 -3.74
CA GLY A 146 -17.21 -14.86 -2.57
C GLY A 146 -16.90 -13.81 -1.53
N VAL A 147 -16.89 -14.19 -0.26
CA VAL A 147 -16.45 -13.34 0.85
C VAL A 147 -14.94 -13.21 0.83
N THR A 148 -14.45 -11.98 0.89
CA THR A 148 -13.01 -11.69 0.91
C THR A 148 -12.62 -10.94 2.18
N ALA A 149 -11.36 -11.01 2.56
CA ALA A 149 -10.80 -10.23 3.65
C ALA A 149 -9.58 -9.44 3.18
N ALA A 150 -9.39 -8.26 3.75
CA ALA A 150 -8.22 -7.43 3.56
C ALA A 150 -7.63 -7.04 4.92
N ILE A 151 -6.31 -7.15 5.05
CA ILE A 151 -5.56 -6.61 6.19
C ILE A 151 -4.62 -5.55 5.62
N THR A 152 -4.76 -4.30 6.08
CA THR A 152 -4.10 -3.15 5.47
C THR A 152 -3.19 -2.41 6.46
N PRO A 153 -2.06 -1.87 5.99
CA PRO A 153 -1.11 -1.14 6.83
C PRO A 153 -1.55 0.31 7.06
N TRP A 154 -0.82 0.97 7.95
CA TRP A 154 -1.05 2.35 8.39
C TRP A 154 -0.52 3.44 7.43
N ASN A 155 0.41 3.10 6.54
CA ASN A 155 1.17 4.12 5.79
C ASN A 155 0.40 4.81 4.65
N PHE A 156 -0.57 4.13 4.05
CA PHE A 156 -1.51 4.68 3.06
C PHE A 156 -2.93 4.17 3.36
N PRO A 157 -3.56 4.63 4.45
CA PRO A 157 -4.78 4.05 5.00
C PRO A 157 -5.98 4.13 4.05
N ALA A 158 -6.02 5.09 3.13
CA ALA A 158 -7.06 5.17 2.11
C ALA A 158 -6.76 4.28 0.90
N ALA A 159 -5.57 4.44 0.31
CA ALA A 159 -5.23 3.77 -0.95
C ALA A 159 -5.10 2.25 -0.80
N MET A 160 -4.57 1.75 0.33
CA MET A 160 -4.42 0.31 0.55
C MET A 160 -5.77 -0.41 0.72
N ILE A 161 -6.81 0.32 1.13
CA ILE A 161 -8.18 -0.20 1.18
C ILE A 161 -8.83 -0.17 -0.20
N THR A 162 -8.83 0.96 -0.87
CA THR A 162 -9.58 1.12 -2.12
C THR A 162 -9.06 0.25 -3.26
N ARG A 163 -7.75 -0.01 -3.32
CA ARG A 163 -7.14 -0.90 -4.32
C ARG A 163 -7.47 -2.38 -4.11
N LYS A 164 -8.00 -2.77 -2.94
CA LYS A 164 -8.52 -4.10 -2.60
C LYS A 164 -10.05 -4.13 -2.66
N ALA A 165 -10.71 -3.17 -2.03
CA ALA A 165 -12.18 -3.09 -1.99
C ALA A 165 -12.79 -2.80 -3.36
N GLY A 166 -12.16 -1.93 -4.17
CA GLY A 166 -12.61 -1.60 -5.51
C GLY A 166 -12.83 -2.83 -6.40
N PRO A 167 -11.79 -3.66 -6.65
CA PRO A 167 -11.94 -4.85 -7.48
C PRO A 167 -12.83 -5.92 -6.85
N ALA A 168 -12.82 -6.08 -5.51
CA ALA A 168 -13.68 -7.03 -4.82
C ALA A 168 -15.16 -6.70 -5.05
N ILE A 169 -15.57 -5.47 -4.80
CA ILE A 169 -16.94 -4.99 -4.94
C ILE A 169 -17.35 -5.03 -6.44
N ALA A 170 -16.47 -4.62 -7.34
CA ALA A 170 -16.67 -4.67 -8.79
C ALA A 170 -16.93 -6.09 -9.28
N ALA A 171 -16.20 -7.08 -8.79
CA ALA A 171 -16.36 -8.49 -9.12
C ALA A 171 -17.66 -9.11 -8.55
N GLY A 172 -18.29 -8.48 -7.56
CA GLY A 172 -19.46 -9.02 -6.85
C GLY A 172 -19.12 -9.77 -5.57
N CYS A 173 -17.90 -9.56 -5.03
CA CYS A 173 -17.51 -10.02 -3.69
C CYS A 173 -18.02 -9.08 -2.61
N SER A 174 -18.00 -9.53 -1.36
CA SER A 174 -17.97 -8.69 -0.18
C SER A 174 -16.56 -8.67 0.42
N MET A 175 -16.25 -7.68 1.26
CA MET A 175 -14.94 -7.55 1.88
C MET A 175 -15.02 -7.12 3.34
N LEU A 176 -14.36 -7.88 4.20
CA LEU A 176 -14.03 -7.46 5.55
C LEU A 176 -12.64 -6.82 5.52
N VAL A 177 -12.52 -5.61 6.06
CA VAL A 177 -11.25 -4.89 6.13
C VAL A 177 -10.80 -4.81 7.58
N LYS A 178 -9.59 -5.30 7.86
CA LYS A 178 -8.91 -5.01 9.12
C LYS A 178 -7.90 -3.88 8.84
N PRO A 179 -8.24 -2.62 9.15
CA PRO A 179 -7.28 -1.52 9.05
C PRO A 179 -6.21 -1.64 10.16
N ALA A 180 -5.09 -0.95 9.99
CA ALA A 180 -4.10 -0.84 11.04
C ALA A 180 -4.68 -0.11 12.26
N GLU A 181 -4.26 -0.50 13.45
CA GLU A 181 -4.73 0.06 14.72
C GLU A 181 -4.39 1.55 14.86
N GLN A 182 -3.28 1.97 14.25
CA GLN A 182 -2.82 3.37 14.27
C GLN A 182 -3.68 4.30 13.40
N THR A 183 -4.31 3.76 12.32
CA THR A 183 -4.97 4.58 11.29
C THR A 183 -6.32 4.01 10.84
N PRO A 184 -7.25 3.72 11.76
CA PRO A 184 -8.53 3.14 11.40
C PRO A 184 -9.58 4.17 10.94
N LEU A 185 -9.46 5.45 11.33
CA LEU A 185 -10.50 6.45 11.11
C LEU A 185 -10.77 6.70 9.62
N THR A 186 -9.72 6.74 8.79
CA THR A 186 -9.87 6.83 7.33
C THR A 186 -10.65 5.65 6.76
N ALA A 187 -10.44 4.42 7.26
CA ALA A 187 -11.17 3.23 6.83
C ALA A 187 -12.67 3.35 7.08
N TYR A 188 -13.05 3.76 8.30
CA TYR A 188 -14.45 3.96 8.65
C TYR A 188 -15.09 5.12 7.91
N ALA A 189 -14.36 6.23 7.67
CA ALA A 189 -14.84 7.33 6.84
C ALA A 189 -15.13 6.88 5.39
N LEU A 190 -14.28 6.02 4.83
CA LEU A 190 -14.50 5.44 3.50
C LEU A 190 -15.73 4.53 3.47
N GLU A 191 -15.98 3.72 4.51
CA GLU A 191 -17.19 2.89 4.63
C GLU A 191 -18.46 3.75 4.73
N VAL A 192 -18.45 4.81 5.54
CA VAL A 192 -19.57 5.76 5.62
C VAL A 192 -19.92 6.32 4.25
N LEU A 193 -18.92 6.73 3.47
CA LEU A 193 -19.15 7.23 2.10
C LEU A 193 -19.61 6.12 1.14
N ALA A 194 -19.14 4.88 1.30
CA ALA A 194 -19.60 3.76 0.49
C ALA A 194 -21.08 3.46 0.73
N LEU A 195 -21.51 3.49 2.00
CA LEU A 195 -22.94 3.33 2.36
C LEU A 195 -23.80 4.47 1.79
N GLN A 196 -23.33 5.72 1.86
CA GLN A 196 -23.99 6.88 1.25
C GLN A 196 -24.07 6.76 -0.28
N ALA A 197 -23.09 6.14 -0.91
CA ALA A 197 -23.09 5.84 -2.35
C ALA A 197 -24.08 4.74 -2.76
N GLY A 198 -24.76 4.12 -1.80
CA GLY A 198 -25.74 3.05 -2.04
C GLY A 198 -25.14 1.64 -2.00
N LEU A 199 -23.89 1.47 -1.52
CA LEU A 199 -23.37 0.13 -1.26
C LEU A 199 -24.21 -0.51 -0.14
N PRO A 200 -24.77 -1.72 -0.33
CA PRO A 200 -25.53 -2.36 0.73
C PRO A 200 -24.65 -2.62 1.97
N ALA A 201 -25.27 -2.47 3.14
CA ALA A 201 -24.61 -2.80 4.40
C ALA A 201 -24.04 -4.22 4.36
N ASP A 202 -22.95 -4.43 5.07
CA ASP A 202 -22.23 -5.71 5.18
C ASP A 202 -21.54 -6.21 3.87
N VAL A 203 -21.59 -5.46 2.76
CA VAL A 203 -20.76 -5.73 1.56
C VAL A 203 -19.33 -5.25 1.80
N LEU A 204 -19.15 -4.14 2.50
CA LEU A 204 -17.87 -3.65 3.01
C LEU A 204 -18.03 -3.45 4.53
N ILE A 205 -17.17 -4.08 5.33
CA ILE A 205 -17.19 -4.00 6.81
C ILE A 205 -15.76 -3.74 7.28
N ASN A 206 -15.57 -2.69 8.07
CA ASN A 206 -14.33 -2.53 8.83
C ASN A 206 -14.42 -3.28 10.16
N ILE A 207 -13.36 -3.98 10.53
CA ILE A 207 -13.21 -4.71 11.80
C ILE A 207 -11.88 -4.34 12.43
N SER A 208 -11.91 -3.63 13.55
CA SER A 208 -10.72 -3.31 14.35
C SER A 208 -10.60 -4.30 15.51
N GLY A 209 -9.40 -4.52 16.00
CA GLY A 209 -9.13 -5.44 17.10
C GLY A 209 -7.70 -5.96 17.07
N ASP A 210 -7.39 -6.88 17.98
CA ASP A 210 -6.07 -7.50 18.04
C ASP A 210 -5.68 -8.12 16.69
N ALA A 211 -4.53 -7.71 16.17
CA ALA A 211 -4.09 -8.09 14.82
C ALA A 211 -3.91 -9.60 14.68
N VAL A 212 -3.43 -10.27 15.72
CA VAL A 212 -3.18 -11.71 15.70
C VAL A 212 -4.49 -12.48 15.72
N GLU A 213 -5.42 -12.12 16.63
CA GLU A 213 -6.70 -12.79 16.78
C GLU A 213 -7.62 -12.58 15.56
N VAL A 214 -7.77 -11.32 15.11
CA VAL A 214 -8.58 -11.01 13.92
C VAL A 214 -7.99 -11.65 12.68
N GLY A 215 -6.67 -11.54 12.47
CA GLY A 215 -5.97 -12.15 11.35
C GLY A 215 -6.13 -13.67 11.31
N LYS A 216 -5.95 -14.33 12.46
CA LYS A 216 -6.14 -15.78 12.60
C LYS A 216 -7.58 -16.21 12.31
N THR A 217 -8.56 -15.49 12.85
CA THR A 217 -9.99 -15.80 12.63
C THR A 217 -10.37 -15.69 11.15
N LEU A 218 -9.89 -14.66 10.44
CA LEU A 218 -10.08 -14.51 9.00
C LEU A 218 -9.41 -15.65 8.20
N CYS A 219 -8.22 -16.06 8.60
CA CYS A 219 -7.48 -17.14 7.95
C CYS A 219 -8.13 -18.51 8.14
N GLU A 220 -8.63 -18.81 9.33
CA GLU A 220 -9.26 -20.09 9.69
C GLU A 220 -10.67 -20.27 9.11
N SER A 221 -11.35 -19.19 8.76
CA SER A 221 -12.76 -19.25 8.29
C SER A 221 -12.89 -19.92 6.92
N ASP A 222 -13.75 -20.94 6.79
CA ASP A 222 -14.13 -21.56 5.53
C ASP A 222 -15.03 -20.68 4.65
N ILE A 223 -15.66 -19.65 5.22
CA ILE A 223 -16.53 -18.72 4.51
C ILE A 223 -15.70 -17.68 3.73
N VAL A 224 -14.59 -17.21 4.33
CA VAL A 224 -13.66 -16.29 3.67
C VAL A 224 -12.86 -17.05 2.62
N ARG A 225 -13.05 -16.72 1.35
CA ARG A 225 -12.44 -17.42 0.20
C ARG A 225 -11.12 -16.81 -0.25
N LYS A 226 -10.86 -15.56 0.09
CA LYS A 226 -9.65 -14.84 -0.28
C LYS A 226 -9.20 -13.94 0.86
N LEU A 227 -7.88 -13.92 1.11
CA LEU A 227 -7.22 -12.93 1.94
C LEU A 227 -6.27 -12.10 1.09
N SER A 228 -6.41 -10.77 1.15
CA SER A 228 -5.44 -9.81 0.62
C SER A 228 -4.73 -9.12 1.79
N PHE A 229 -3.42 -9.16 1.81
CA PHE A 229 -2.60 -8.57 2.86
C PHE A 229 -1.57 -7.60 2.28
N THR A 230 -1.43 -6.43 2.90
CA THR A 230 -0.29 -5.54 2.70
C THR A 230 0.38 -5.27 4.03
N GLY A 231 1.68 -5.53 4.13
CA GLY A 231 2.45 -5.33 5.34
C GLY A 231 3.83 -5.98 5.29
N SER A 232 4.40 -6.34 6.45
CA SER A 232 5.73 -6.93 6.50
C SER A 232 5.78 -8.35 5.92
N THR A 233 6.92 -8.71 5.31
CA THR A 233 7.16 -10.05 4.76
C THR A 233 7.03 -11.13 5.84
N GLN A 234 7.45 -10.85 7.07
CA GLN A 234 7.32 -11.78 8.19
C GLN A 234 5.85 -12.12 8.48
N VAL A 235 4.97 -11.13 8.57
CA VAL A 235 3.53 -11.34 8.80
C VAL A 235 2.90 -12.03 7.58
N GLY A 236 3.31 -11.68 6.37
CA GLY A 236 2.86 -12.35 5.15
C GLY A 236 3.12 -13.85 5.16
N ARG A 237 4.30 -14.30 5.61
CA ARG A 237 4.64 -15.73 5.79
C ARG A 237 3.71 -16.41 6.81
N ILE A 238 3.41 -15.75 7.94
CA ILE A 238 2.50 -16.27 8.97
C ILE A 238 1.08 -16.43 8.40
N LEU A 239 0.55 -15.42 7.75
CA LEU A 239 -0.79 -15.47 7.16
C LEU A 239 -0.90 -16.51 6.06
N MET A 240 0.13 -16.66 5.22
CA MET A 240 0.19 -17.71 4.20
C MET A 240 0.11 -19.10 4.84
N GLN A 241 0.87 -19.34 5.93
CA GLN A 241 0.83 -20.60 6.67
C GLN A 241 -0.55 -20.84 7.29
N GLN A 242 -1.18 -19.81 7.89
CA GLN A 242 -2.51 -19.92 8.51
C GLN A 242 -3.63 -20.17 7.48
N CYS A 243 -3.48 -19.67 6.26
CA CYS A 243 -4.44 -19.88 5.17
C CYS A 243 -4.33 -21.24 4.47
N ALA A 244 -3.19 -21.95 4.61
CA ALA A 244 -2.93 -23.21 3.93
C ALA A 244 -4.00 -24.29 4.18
N PRO A 245 -4.51 -24.52 5.41
CA PRO A 245 -5.53 -25.56 5.66
C PRO A 245 -6.83 -25.36 4.88
N THR A 246 -7.20 -24.13 4.55
CA THR A 246 -8.43 -23.80 3.81
C THR A 246 -8.20 -23.57 2.31
N ILE A 247 -6.96 -23.68 1.84
CA ILE A 247 -6.55 -23.42 0.43
C ILE A 247 -7.10 -22.08 -0.08
N LYS A 248 -7.04 -21.09 0.77
CA LYS A 248 -7.59 -19.75 0.53
C LYS A 248 -6.77 -19.03 -0.54
N LYS A 249 -7.42 -18.34 -1.50
CA LYS A 249 -6.70 -17.50 -2.46
C LYS A 249 -6.01 -16.35 -1.73
N LEU A 250 -4.74 -16.12 -2.04
CA LEU A 250 -3.93 -15.10 -1.41
C LEU A 250 -3.47 -14.04 -2.42
N SER A 251 -3.52 -12.77 -2.02
CA SER A 251 -2.73 -11.69 -2.60
C SER A 251 -1.92 -11.06 -1.48
N LEU A 252 -0.61 -11.00 -1.68
CA LEU A 252 0.33 -10.53 -0.67
C LEU A 252 1.17 -9.39 -1.27
N GLU A 253 1.09 -8.20 -0.69
CA GLU A 253 1.93 -7.05 -0.97
C GLU A 253 2.82 -6.82 0.24
N LEU A 254 4.09 -7.19 0.12
CA LEU A 254 4.99 -7.30 1.25
C LEU A 254 6.10 -6.24 1.20
N GLY A 255 7.10 -6.38 2.06
CA GLY A 255 8.22 -5.48 2.15
C GLY A 255 9.00 -5.34 0.85
N GLY A 256 9.73 -4.25 0.74
CA GLY A 256 10.62 -3.94 -0.36
C GLY A 256 11.93 -3.37 0.13
N ASN A 257 12.93 -3.37 -0.75
CA ASN A 257 14.22 -2.71 -0.52
C ASN A 257 14.74 -2.14 -1.83
N ALA A 258 13.94 -1.21 -2.40
CA ALA A 258 14.09 -0.75 -3.77
C ALA A 258 15.47 -0.13 -4.05
N PRO A 259 16.19 -0.61 -5.07
CA PRO A 259 17.38 0.06 -5.60
C PRO A 259 16.98 1.24 -6.49
N VAL A 260 17.76 2.28 -6.43
CA VAL A 260 17.86 3.30 -7.48
C VAL A 260 19.24 3.18 -8.10
N VAL A 261 19.33 2.96 -9.40
CA VAL A 261 20.60 2.86 -10.13
C VAL A 261 20.77 4.12 -10.99
N VAL A 262 21.79 4.91 -10.72
CA VAL A 262 22.08 6.16 -11.45
C VAL A 262 23.41 6.01 -12.20
N PHE A 263 23.33 5.95 -13.52
CA PHE A 263 24.49 5.86 -14.39
C PHE A 263 25.09 7.23 -14.67
N ASP A 264 26.37 7.28 -15.08
CA ASP A 264 27.12 8.50 -15.31
C ASP A 264 26.59 9.35 -16.49
N ASP A 265 25.84 8.74 -17.40
CA ASP A 265 25.14 9.42 -18.51
C ASP A 265 23.75 9.96 -18.12
N ALA A 266 23.30 9.76 -16.87
CA ALA A 266 21.99 10.22 -16.43
C ALA A 266 21.87 11.75 -16.38
N ASN A 267 20.67 12.26 -16.62
CA ASN A 267 20.37 13.64 -16.28
C ASN A 267 20.35 13.78 -14.75
N LEU A 268 21.34 14.48 -14.20
CA LEU A 268 21.57 14.60 -12.77
C LEU A 268 20.38 15.22 -12.02
N GLU A 269 19.80 16.27 -12.57
CA GLU A 269 18.65 16.96 -11.96
C GLU A 269 17.42 16.04 -11.93
N GLN A 270 17.15 15.33 -13.03
CA GLN A 270 16.06 14.36 -13.09
C GLN A 270 16.26 13.20 -12.11
N ALA A 271 17.51 12.73 -11.95
CA ALA A 271 17.82 11.66 -11.00
C ALA A 271 17.59 12.12 -9.55
N VAL A 272 18.04 13.34 -9.19
CA VAL A 272 17.79 13.91 -7.85
C VAL A 272 16.30 14.07 -7.60
N GLN A 273 15.53 14.64 -8.53
CA GLN A 273 14.08 14.77 -8.41
C GLN A 273 13.39 13.41 -8.24
N GLY A 274 13.80 12.41 -9.00
CA GLY A 274 13.27 11.05 -8.89
C GLY A 274 13.60 10.40 -7.54
N ILE A 275 14.83 10.57 -7.03
CA ILE A 275 15.21 10.11 -5.70
C ILE A 275 14.38 10.82 -4.62
N MET A 276 14.24 12.14 -4.69
CA MET A 276 13.40 12.90 -3.75
C MET A 276 11.95 12.39 -3.74
N ALA A 277 11.35 12.19 -4.89
CA ALA A 277 9.96 11.73 -5.04
C ALA A 277 9.76 10.30 -4.51
N SER A 278 10.73 9.40 -4.70
CA SER A 278 10.63 8.01 -4.23
C SER A 278 11.08 7.83 -2.78
N LYS A 279 12.09 8.60 -2.30
CA LYS A 279 12.69 8.40 -0.97
C LYS A 279 11.97 9.14 0.14
N TYR A 280 11.58 10.40 -0.08
CA TYR A 280 11.10 11.25 1.01
C TYR A 280 9.58 11.42 1.05
N ARG A 281 8.83 10.86 0.12
CA ARG A 281 7.37 10.77 0.20
C ARG A 281 6.96 10.01 1.47
N ASN A 282 5.99 10.54 2.22
CA ASN A 282 5.54 10.00 3.50
C ASN A 282 6.69 9.74 4.49
N SER A 283 7.69 10.63 4.52
CA SER A 283 8.90 10.48 5.34
C SER A 283 9.64 9.14 5.10
N GLY A 284 9.61 8.62 3.86
CA GLY A 284 10.23 7.35 3.49
C GLY A 284 9.47 6.10 3.94
N GLN A 285 8.26 6.25 4.48
CA GLN A 285 7.42 5.15 4.98
C GLN A 285 6.56 4.57 3.85
N THR A 286 7.19 4.11 2.79
CA THR A 286 6.53 3.50 1.62
C THR A 286 7.23 2.21 1.20
N CYS A 287 6.46 1.20 0.78
CA CYS A 287 6.99 -0.10 0.32
C CYS A 287 7.80 0.00 -0.98
N VAL A 288 7.57 1.04 -1.80
CA VAL A 288 8.31 1.33 -3.03
C VAL A 288 9.42 2.37 -2.81
N CYS A 289 9.74 2.67 -1.55
CA CYS A 289 10.73 3.67 -1.18
C CYS A 289 12.12 3.29 -1.69
N ALA A 290 12.84 4.25 -2.28
CA ALA A 290 14.24 4.11 -2.64
C ALA A 290 15.09 3.92 -1.38
N ASN A 291 15.48 2.69 -1.08
CA ASN A 291 16.25 2.33 0.11
C ASN A 291 17.74 2.15 -0.16
N ARG A 292 18.13 1.86 -1.41
CA ARG A 292 19.53 1.62 -1.82
C ARG A 292 19.82 2.43 -3.05
N ILE A 293 20.59 3.52 -2.92
CA ILE A 293 20.88 4.45 -4.02
C ILE A 293 22.27 4.15 -4.55
N TYR A 294 22.35 3.37 -5.64
CA TYR A 294 23.56 3.01 -6.36
C TYR A 294 23.90 4.09 -7.39
N VAL A 295 25.09 4.67 -7.29
CA VAL A 295 25.53 5.77 -8.14
C VAL A 295 26.86 5.42 -8.78
N GLN A 296 26.95 5.56 -10.10
CA GLN A 296 28.20 5.31 -10.82
C GLN A 296 29.28 6.30 -10.43
N ASP A 297 30.52 5.82 -10.33
CA ASP A 297 31.67 6.57 -9.78
C ASP A 297 31.81 7.97 -10.38
N GLY A 298 31.59 8.11 -11.70
CA GLY A 298 31.82 9.39 -12.40
C GLY A 298 30.93 10.55 -11.96
N ILE A 299 29.73 10.28 -11.41
CA ILE A 299 28.78 11.31 -10.96
C ILE A 299 28.44 11.23 -9.47
N TYR A 300 29.05 10.31 -8.73
CA TYR A 300 28.69 10.03 -7.35
C TYR A 300 28.73 11.27 -6.44
N ASP A 301 29.85 11.99 -6.46
CA ASP A 301 30.03 13.13 -5.57
C ASP A 301 29.11 14.30 -5.96
N ALA A 302 28.95 14.54 -7.28
CA ALA A 302 28.03 15.54 -7.78
C ALA A 302 26.56 15.25 -7.44
N LEU A 303 26.13 13.97 -7.54
CA LEU A 303 24.80 13.57 -7.14
C LEU A 303 24.60 13.70 -5.62
N ALA A 304 25.59 13.28 -4.82
CA ALA A 304 25.53 13.40 -3.36
C ALA A 304 25.35 14.85 -2.93
N ASP A 305 26.12 15.79 -3.48
CA ASP A 305 26.04 17.21 -3.18
C ASP A 305 24.66 17.80 -3.56
N ARG A 306 24.17 17.48 -4.75
CA ARG A 306 22.85 17.94 -5.22
C ARG A 306 21.71 17.36 -4.37
N LEU A 307 21.82 16.08 -3.98
CA LEU A 307 20.82 15.45 -3.13
C LEU A 307 20.81 16.09 -1.73
N VAL A 308 21.97 16.37 -1.13
CA VAL A 308 22.06 17.09 0.14
C VAL A 308 21.43 18.48 0.05
N GLU A 309 21.70 19.22 -1.03
CA GLU A 309 21.05 20.52 -1.28
C GLU A 309 19.53 20.40 -1.37
N ALA A 310 19.01 19.37 -2.07
CA ALA A 310 17.57 19.15 -2.19
C ALA A 310 16.94 18.77 -0.85
N VAL A 311 17.59 17.88 -0.09
CA VAL A 311 17.12 17.41 1.23
C VAL A 311 17.12 18.53 2.26
N SER A 312 18.08 19.45 2.21
CA SER A 312 18.14 20.60 3.13
C SER A 312 16.94 21.56 3.03
N LYS A 313 16.17 21.48 1.94
CA LYS A 313 14.97 22.28 1.72
C LYS A 313 13.70 21.63 2.31
N LEU A 314 13.77 20.37 2.74
CA LEU A 314 12.65 19.68 3.38
C LEU A 314 12.40 20.28 4.77
N LYS A 315 11.11 20.43 5.09
CA LYS A 315 10.66 21.01 6.37
C LYS A 315 9.95 19.93 7.19
N VAL A 316 10.58 19.54 8.29
CA VAL A 316 9.98 18.63 9.27
C VAL A 316 8.98 19.40 10.13
N GLY A 317 7.78 18.86 10.30
CA GLY A 317 6.74 19.51 11.11
C GLY A 317 5.41 18.77 11.10
N ASP A 318 4.47 19.25 11.89
CA ASP A 318 3.08 18.79 11.85
C ASP A 318 2.53 18.94 10.41
N GLY A 319 1.99 17.87 9.87
CA GLY A 319 1.49 17.82 8.50
C GLY A 319 0.37 18.82 8.17
N ARG A 320 -0.27 19.38 9.20
CA ARG A 320 -1.30 20.45 9.07
C ARG A 320 -0.70 21.83 8.92
N GLN A 321 0.56 22.03 9.30
CA GLN A 321 1.23 23.32 9.19
C GLN A 321 1.62 23.61 7.74
N GLU A 322 1.39 24.85 7.31
CA GLU A 322 1.74 25.29 5.96
C GLU A 322 3.25 25.18 5.72
N GLY A 323 3.60 24.55 4.61
CA GLY A 323 4.99 24.36 4.20
C GLY A 323 5.67 23.13 4.81
N SER A 324 5.04 22.36 5.70
CA SER A 324 5.55 21.05 6.12
C SER A 324 5.60 20.09 4.95
N THR A 325 6.78 19.44 4.78
CA THR A 325 7.03 18.46 3.72
C THR A 325 7.40 17.08 4.26
N GLN A 326 7.69 17.00 5.57
CA GLN A 326 8.01 15.75 6.26
C GLN A 326 7.24 15.71 7.59
N GLY A 327 6.35 14.73 7.72
CA GLY A 327 5.64 14.45 8.96
C GLY A 327 6.46 13.58 9.94
N PRO A 328 5.85 13.21 11.09
CA PRO A 328 6.47 12.27 12.04
C PRO A 328 6.57 10.87 11.43
N LEU A 329 7.42 10.03 11.99
CA LEU A 329 7.33 8.58 11.83
C LEU A 329 6.16 8.04 12.68
N ILE A 330 5.68 6.87 12.31
CA ILE A 330 4.45 6.34 12.91
C ILE A 330 4.56 6.06 14.41
N ASP A 331 5.73 5.61 14.87
CA ASP A 331 5.97 5.21 16.25
C ASP A 331 7.47 5.27 16.64
N GLU A 332 7.75 4.96 17.89
CA GLU A 332 9.12 4.89 18.43
C GLU A 332 9.94 3.73 17.84
N ASP A 333 9.32 2.63 17.44
CA ASP A 333 10.03 1.51 16.84
C ASP A 333 10.58 1.90 15.45
N ALA A 334 9.85 2.70 14.69
CA ALA A 334 10.33 3.28 13.44
C ALA A 334 11.54 4.21 13.66
N ILE A 335 11.51 5.05 14.69
CA ILE A 335 12.66 5.87 15.10
C ILE A 335 13.86 4.99 15.45
N ALA A 336 13.68 4.00 16.31
CA ALA A 336 14.76 3.11 16.78
C ALA A 336 15.40 2.36 15.59
N LYS A 337 14.59 1.92 14.62
CA LYS A 337 15.08 1.25 13.41
C LYS A 337 15.95 2.17 12.57
N VAL A 338 15.50 3.40 12.28
CA VAL A 338 16.29 4.38 11.52
C VAL A 338 17.62 4.69 12.23
N GLN A 339 17.58 4.91 13.55
CA GLN A 339 18.78 5.15 14.35
C GLN A 339 19.74 3.96 14.32
N SER A 340 19.24 2.72 14.43
CA SER A 340 20.06 1.50 14.34
C SER A 340 20.77 1.37 12.99
N HIS A 341 20.07 1.70 11.89
CA HIS A 341 20.67 1.67 10.56
C HIS A 341 21.76 2.74 10.37
N ILE A 342 21.53 3.94 10.89
CA ILE A 342 22.54 5.02 10.84
C ILE A 342 23.76 4.67 11.70
N ALA A 343 23.55 4.14 12.91
CA ALA A 343 24.64 3.74 13.83
C ALA A 343 25.50 2.64 13.20
N ASP A 344 24.90 1.55 12.68
CA ASP A 344 25.62 0.47 11.99
C ASP A 344 26.45 1.00 10.81
N ALA A 345 25.84 1.87 9.99
CA ALA A 345 26.52 2.41 8.81
C ALA A 345 27.71 3.31 9.20
N THR A 346 27.54 4.19 10.20
CA THR A 346 28.61 5.09 10.65
C THR A 346 29.74 4.35 11.37
N GLU A 347 29.43 3.33 12.16
CA GLU A 347 30.41 2.46 12.77
C GLU A 347 31.29 1.74 11.72
N LYS A 348 30.71 1.40 10.58
CA LYS A 348 31.40 0.78 9.44
C LYS A 348 32.01 1.78 8.45
N GLY A 349 32.02 3.08 8.78
CA GLY A 349 32.74 4.11 8.04
C GLY A 349 31.90 4.97 7.08
N ALA A 350 30.59 4.79 7.00
CA ALA A 350 29.72 5.71 6.29
C ALA A 350 29.71 7.10 6.96
N LYS A 351 29.42 8.12 6.15
CA LYS A 351 29.40 9.53 6.63
C LYS A 351 27.99 10.11 6.51
N VAL A 352 27.49 10.67 7.60
CA VAL A 352 26.27 11.48 7.60
C VAL A 352 26.59 12.82 6.93
N ARG A 353 25.91 13.12 5.83
CA ARG A 353 26.05 14.38 5.09
C ARG A 353 25.06 15.43 5.55
N ILE A 354 23.86 15.01 5.96
CA ILE A 354 22.81 15.85 6.53
C ILE A 354 21.87 14.98 7.38
N GLY A 355 21.21 15.54 8.40
CA GLY A 355 20.27 14.86 9.28
C GLY A 355 20.97 13.93 10.28
N GLY A 356 20.51 12.68 10.34
CA GLY A 356 21.10 11.61 11.17
C GLY A 356 20.62 11.56 12.61
N GLN A 357 19.60 12.35 12.99
CA GLN A 357 19.14 12.48 14.37
C GLN A 357 17.64 12.76 14.45
N ARG A 358 17.07 12.57 15.63
CA ARG A 358 15.71 13.04 15.93
C ARG A 358 15.64 14.56 15.75
N SER A 359 14.48 15.03 15.28
CA SER A 359 14.24 16.47 15.18
C SER A 359 14.09 17.11 16.57
N ALA A 360 14.49 18.37 16.68
CA ALA A 360 14.29 19.17 17.89
C ALA A 360 12.81 19.41 18.26
N LEU A 361 11.88 19.08 17.35
CA LEU A 361 10.42 19.12 17.60
C LEU A 361 9.99 18.08 18.65
N GLY A 362 10.82 17.06 18.92
CA GLY A 362 10.46 15.97 19.82
C GLY A 362 9.54 14.93 19.18
N GLY A 363 8.84 14.14 19.99
CA GLY A 363 7.96 13.06 19.50
C GLY A 363 8.68 12.13 18.53
N THR A 364 7.99 11.68 17.50
CA THR A 364 8.53 10.77 16.48
C THR A 364 9.03 11.50 15.22
N PHE A 365 9.35 12.80 15.32
CA PHE A 365 9.93 13.53 14.21
C PHE A 365 11.42 13.21 14.03
N PHE A 366 11.84 12.92 12.80
CA PHE A 366 13.21 12.56 12.45
C PHE A 366 13.72 13.41 11.28
N GLU A 367 14.98 13.83 11.35
CA GLU A 367 15.60 14.65 10.32
C GLU A 367 15.85 13.83 9.03
N PRO A 368 15.42 14.31 7.84
CA PRO A 368 15.76 13.70 6.57
C PRO A 368 17.28 13.55 6.43
N THR A 369 17.72 12.34 6.11
CA THR A 369 19.11 11.93 6.25
C THR A 369 19.69 11.45 4.93
N VAL A 370 20.95 11.82 4.65
CA VAL A 370 21.76 11.31 3.54
C VAL A 370 23.06 10.73 4.09
N LEU A 371 23.35 9.47 3.74
CA LEU A 371 24.63 8.79 4.03
C LEU A 371 25.45 8.62 2.75
N THR A 372 26.75 8.82 2.85
CA THR A 372 27.72 8.53 1.78
C THR A 372 28.75 7.51 2.24
N GLY A 373 29.43 6.84 1.30
CA GLY A 373 30.41 5.80 1.59
C GLY A 373 29.79 4.53 2.16
N VAL A 374 28.54 4.26 1.80
CA VAL A 374 27.83 3.05 2.25
C VAL A 374 28.30 1.83 1.47
N THR A 375 28.42 0.69 2.13
CA THR A 375 28.91 -0.58 1.58
C THR A 375 27.89 -1.73 1.79
N GLN A 376 28.06 -2.85 1.08
CA GLN A 376 27.10 -3.95 1.06
C GLN A 376 27.01 -4.77 2.36
N ASP A 377 27.95 -4.60 3.28
CA ASP A 377 27.99 -5.24 4.61
C ASP A 377 27.23 -4.46 5.69
N MET A 378 26.72 -3.28 5.36
CA MET A 378 25.91 -2.45 6.26
C MET A 378 24.43 -2.90 6.24
N LYS A 379 23.72 -2.76 7.38
CA LYS A 379 22.29 -3.16 7.51
C LYS A 379 21.42 -2.54 6.44
N VAL A 380 21.62 -1.28 6.08
CA VAL A 380 20.86 -0.55 5.05
C VAL A 380 20.93 -1.17 3.67
N SER A 381 21.88 -2.09 3.41
CA SER A 381 21.94 -2.82 2.14
C SER A 381 20.96 -4.00 2.07
N LYS A 382 20.61 -4.59 3.21
CA LYS A 382 19.84 -5.84 3.32
C LYS A 382 18.45 -5.65 3.93
N GLU A 383 18.30 -4.69 4.83
CA GLU A 383 17.08 -4.45 5.57
C GLU A 383 16.32 -3.24 5.02
N GLU A 384 15.00 -3.35 4.90
CA GLU A 384 14.13 -2.22 4.58
C GLU A 384 14.14 -1.21 5.73
N THR A 385 14.55 0.04 5.47
CA THR A 385 14.61 1.10 6.51
C THR A 385 13.22 1.60 6.90
N PHE A 386 12.37 1.85 5.93
CA PHE A 386 11.02 2.41 6.08
C PHE A 386 11.00 3.76 6.81
N GLY A 387 11.94 4.65 6.44
CA GLY A 387 12.15 5.96 7.05
C GLY A 387 12.95 6.91 6.14
N PRO A 388 13.20 8.16 6.58
CA PRO A 388 13.77 9.23 5.75
C PRO A 388 15.29 9.14 5.65
N LEU A 389 15.83 7.97 5.31
CA LEU A 389 17.27 7.69 5.22
C LEU A 389 17.67 7.29 3.80
N ALA A 390 18.50 8.08 3.14
CA ALA A 390 19.02 7.86 1.80
C ALA A 390 20.50 7.43 1.84
N PRO A 391 20.82 6.12 1.81
CA PRO A 391 22.19 5.61 1.74
C PRO A 391 22.67 5.54 0.28
N LEU A 392 23.84 6.13 0.00
CA LEU A 392 24.47 6.16 -1.32
C LEU A 392 25.63 5.15 -1.38
N PHE A 393 25.54 4.24 -2.36
CA PHE A 393 26.53 3.23 -2.69
C PHE A 393 27.23 3.59 -4.02
N ARG A 394 28.51 3.23 -4.15
CA ARG A 394 29.25 3.39 -5.40
C ARG A 394 29.21 2.10 -6.23
N PHE A 395 29.18 2.23 -7.54
CA PHE A 395 29.46 1.15 -8.48
C PHE A 395 30.28 1.66 -9.68
N LYS A 396 30.91 0.72 -10.42
CA LYS A 396 31.76 1.05 -11.57
C LYS A 396 31.17 0.62 -12.89
N THR A 397 30.61 -0.58 -12.96
CA THR A 397 30.12 -1.19 -14.21
C THR A 397 28.63 -1.50 -14.15
N GLU A 398 28.00 -1.65 -15.32
CA GLU A 398 26.59 -2.02 -15.46
C GLU A 398 26.30 -3.36 -14.78
N ASP A 399 27.16 -4.37 -14.99
CA ASP A 399 27.00 -5.69 -14.40
C ASP A 399 27.09 -5.66 -12.86
N GLU A 400 28.03 -4.88 -12.32
CA GLU A 400 28.14 -4.67 -10.87
C GLU A 400 26.86 -4.05 -10.30
N ALA A 401 26.32 -3.02 -10.96
CA ALA A 401 25.10 -2.35 -10.50
C ALA A 401 23.91 -3.31 -10.49
N VAL A 402 23.75 -4.13 -11.53
CA VAL A 402 22.66 -5.13 -11.60
C VAL A 402 22.83 -6.19 -10.53
N ALA A 403 24.06 -6.70 -10.34
CA ALA A 403 24.35 -7.70 -9.31
C ALA A 403 24.04 -7.17 -7.91
N MET A 404 24.51 -5.95 -7.58
CA MET A 404 24.23 -5.29 -6.29
C MET A 404 22.74 -5.00 -6.10
N ALA A 405 22.04 -4.57 -7.14
CA ALA A 405 20.61 -4.28 -7.08
C ALA A 405 19.78 -5.55 -6.79
N ASN A 406 20.13 -6.68 -7.40
CA ASN A 406 19.42 -7.96 -7.25
C ASN A 406 19.79 -8.75 -5.99
N ASP A 407 20.85 -8.36 -5.27
CA ASP A 407 21.33 -9.03 -4.04
C ASP A 407 20.44 -8.73 -2.83
N THR A 408 19.21 -9.19 -2.90
CA THR A 408 18.18 -9.05 -1.86
C THR A 408 17.09 -10.13 -2.01
N GLU A 409 16.41 -10.45 -0.89
CA GLU A 409 15.23 -11.33 -0.91
C GLU A 409 13.99 -10.62 -1.51
N PHE A 410 14.00 -9.29 -1.59
CA PHE A 410 12.90 -8.47 -2.06
C PHE A 410 12.91 -8.30 -3.59
N GLY A 411 11.73 -7.97 -4.14
CA GLY A 411 11.55 -7.73 -5.58
C GLY A 411 10.30 -6.89 -5.88
N LEU A 412 10.02 -5.82 -5.10
CA LEU A 412 8.82 -5.01 -5.32
C LEU A 412 9.04 -3.94 -6.39
N ALA A 413 9.91 -2.99 -6.12
CA ALA A 413 10.18 -1.85 -7.01
C ALA A 413 11.68 -1.65 -7.20
N ALA A 414 12.07 -1.14 -8.38
CA ALA A 414 13.40 -0.67 -8.72
C ALA A 414 13.30 0.59 -9.57
N TYR A 415 14.36 1.37 -9.61
CA TYR A 415 14.44 2.59 -10.42
C TYR A 415 15.78 2.66 -11.12
N LEU A 416 15.81 3.20 -12.34
CA LEU A 416 17.06 3.44 -13.04
C LEU A 416 17.03 4.78 -13.78
N PHE A 417 18.19 5.44 -13.83
CA PHE A 417 18.39 6.70 -14.51
C PHE A 417 19.57 6.59 -15.48
N THR A 418 19.32 6.75 -16.77
CA THR A 418 20.29 6.72 -17.87
C THR A 418 19.67 7.36 -19.11
N GLN A 419 20.47 7.96 -19.96
CA GLN A 419 20.05 8.49 -21.27
C GLN A 419 20.13 7.46 -22.39
N SER A 420 20.83 6.34 -22.17
CA SER A 420 20.97 5.27 -23.14
C SER A 420 19.73 4.38 -23.22
N THR A 421 18.96 4.48 -24.31
CA THR A 421 17.79 3.62 -24.56
C THR A 421 18.15 2.13 -24.50
N ALA A 422 19.31 1.74 -25.03
CA ALA A 422 19.76 0.35 -24.99
C ALA A 422 19.99 -0.14 -23.55
N ARG A 423 20.57 0.72 -22.67
CA ARG A 423 20.76 0.42 -21.26
C ARG A 423 19.43 0.34 -20.50
N GLN A 424 18.47 1.24 -20.83
CA GLN A 424 17.13 1.20 -20.24
C GLN A 424 16.48 -0.18 -20.38
N TRP A 425 16.59 -0.79 -21.57
CA TRP A 425 16.07 -2.13 -21.84
C TRP A 425 16.88 -3.20 -21.13
N ARG A 426 18.19 -3.28 -21.35
CA ARG A 426 19.03 -4.33 -20.77
C ARG A 426 18.95 -4.37 -19.24
N VAL A 427 19.10 -3.21 -18.58
CA VAL A 427 19.05 -3.12 -17.13
C VAL A 427 17.62 -3.31 -16.62
N GLY A 428 16.63 -2.72 -17.30
CA GLY A 428 15.22 -2.87 -16.93
C GLY A 428 14.76 -4.32 -16.93
N GLU A 429 15.19 -5.13 -17.91
CA GLU A 429 14.88 -6.57 -17.99
C GLU A 429 15.72 -7.41 -17.00
N ALA A 430 16.95 -6.99 -16.69
CA ALA A 430 17.84 -7.70 -15.79
C ALA A 430 17.50 -7.49 -14.29
N LEU A 431 16.77 -6.45 -13.94
CA LEU A 431 16.35 -6.17 -12.58
C LEU A 431 15.20 -7.09 -12.16
N GLU A 432 15.39 -7.87 -11.09
CA GLU A 432 14.46 -8.87 -10.57
C GLU A 432 13.35 -8.25 -9.70
N TYR A 433 12.56 -7.35 -10.28
CA TYR A 433 11.51 -6.58 -9.59
C TYR A 433 10.19 -6.63 -10.36
N GLY A 434 9.08 -6.58 -9.62
CA GLY A 434 7.75 -6.53 -10.23
C GLY A 434 7.45 -5.22 -10.94
N MET A 435 8.14 -4.14 -10.54
CA MET A 435 7.97 -2.80 -11.11
C MET A 435 9.32 -2.11 -11.28
N VAL A 436 9.55 -1.51 -12.45
CA VAL A 436 10.79 -0.76 -12.74
C VAL A 436 10.44 0.63 -13.25
N GLY A 437 10.86 1.68 -12.53
CA GLY A 437 10.78 3.07 -12.95
C GLY A 437 12.01 3.46 -13.77
N ILE A 438 11.82 3.90 -15.01
CA ILE A 438 12.91 4.35 -15.88
C ILE A 438 12.84 5.86 -16.02
N ASN A 439 13.88 6.54 -15.55
CA ASN A 439 13.99 8.00 -15.51
C ASN A 439 12.84 8.68 -14.74
N THR A 440 12.25 7.98 -13.77
CA THR A 440 11.19 8.48 -12.89
C THR A 440 11.30 7.87 -11.50
N GLY A 441 10.90 8.62 -10.47
CA GLY A 441 10.74 8.13 -9.10
C GLY A 441 9.28 7.82 -8.71
N ALA A 442 8.32 8.01 -9.65
CA ALA A 442 6.90 7.80 -9.42
C ALA A 442 6.37 6.69 -10.34
N ILE A 443 6.03 5.53 -9.76
CA ILE A 443 5.60 4.33 -10.51
C ILE A 443 4.18 3.85 -10.17
N SER A 444 3.57 4.44 -9.15
CA SER A 444 2.27 3.97 -8.65
C SER A 444 1.14 4.70 -9.37
N ASN A 445 0.29 3.95 -10.08
CA ASN A 445 -0.96 4.42 -10.66
C ASN A 445 -1.96 3.25 -10.76
N GLU A 446 -3.25 3.57 -10.97
CA GLU A 446 -4.34 2.59 -10.98
C GLU A 446 -4.38 1.71 -12.23
N VAL A 447 -3.81 2.18 -13.35
CA VAL A 447 -3.86 1.47 -14.64
C VAL A 447 -2.73 0.46 -14.82
N ALA A 448 -1.69 0.55 -13.99
CA ALA A 448 -0.53 -0.35 -14.03
C ALA A 448 -0.62 -1.46 -12.98
N PRO A 449 -0.08 -2.67 -13.27
CA PRO A 449 -0.06 -3.75 -12.29
C PRO A 449 0.97 -3.45 -11.19
N PHE A 450 0.49 -3.26 -9.98
CA PHE A 450 1.31 -3.08 -8.80
C PHE A 450 1.51 -4.43 -8.11
N GLY A 451 2.75 -4.77 -7.77
CA GLY A 451 3.07 -5.98 -7.01
C GLY A 451 4.51 -6.44 -7.21
N GLY A 452 4.96 -7.26 -6.28
CA GLY A 452 6.32 -7.76 -6.23
C GLY A 452 6.50 -9.18 -6.80
N VAL A 453 7.76 -9.56 -6.91
CA VAL A 453 8.25 -10.93 -7.11
C VAL A 453 9.12 -11.32 -5.92
N LYS A 454 9.67 -12.53 -5.91
CA LYS A 454 10.45 -13.06 -4.79
C LYS A 454 9.65 -12.94 -3.46
N GLN A 455 10.27 -12.47 -2.39
CA GLN A 455 9.59 -12.36 -1.09
C GLN A 455 8.86 -11.02 -0.88
N SER A 456 8.68 -10.24 -1.93
CA SER A 456 7.84 -9.04 -1.91
C SER A 456 6.37 -9.34 -2.21
N GLY A 457 6.00 -10.57 -2.57
CA GLY A 457 4.60 -10.96 -2.55
C GLY A 457 4.10 -11.80 -3.72
N LEU A 458 2.76 -11.92 -3.78
CA LEU A 458 2.00 -12.72 -4.73
C LEU A 458 0.79 -11.91 -5.23
N GLY A 459 0.47 -12.07 -6.52
CA GLY A 459 -0.65 -11.36 -7.15
C GLY A 459 -0.28 -9.97 -7.63
N ARG A 460 -1.29 -9.26 -8.15
CA ARG A 460 -1.14 -7.87 -8.60
C ARG A 460 -2.36 -7.07 -8.20
N GLU A 461 -2.14 -5.82 -7.82
CA GLU A 461 -3.19 -4.84 -7.53
C GLU A 461 -3.24 -3.78 -8.64
N GLY A 462 -4.39 -3.09 -8.79
CA GLY A 462 -4.59 -2.17 -9.89
C GLY A 462 -4.66 -2.86 -11.24
N SER A 463 -4.63 -2.09 -12.33
CA SER A 463 -4.75 -2.55 -13.71
C SER A 463 -5.96 -3.48 -13.98
N LYS A 464 -6.05 -4.00 -15.19
CA LYS A 464 -7.02 -5.06 -15.54
C LYS A 464 -6.76 -6.39 -14.81
N PHE A 465 -5.54 -6.60 -14.30
CA PHE A 465 -5.18 -7.85 -13.61
C PHE A 465 -5.69 -7.87 -12.16
N GLY A 466 -5.88 -6.71 -11.52
CA GLY A 466 -6.31 -6.65 -10.12
C GLY A 466 -7.70 -7.26 -9.88
N ILE A 467 -8.63 -7.15 -10.85
CA ILE A 467 -9.96 -7.74 -10.69
C ILE A 467 -9.94 -9.27 -10.88
N GLU A 468 -8.98 -9.82 -11.61
CA GLU A 468 -8.79 -11.27 -11.80
C GLU A 468 -8.47 -11.98 -10.48
N GLU A 469 -7.94 -11.25 -9.51
CA GLU A 469 -7.70 -11.75 -8.17
C GLU A 469 -8.98 -12.02 -7.37
N TYR A 470 -10.12 -11.51 -7.79
CA TYR A 470 -11.42 -11.57 -7.10
C TYR A 470 -12.48 -12.39 -7.86
N VAL A 471 -12.08 -13.07 -8.93
CA VAL A 471 -12.95 -13.95 -9.71
C VAL A 471 -12.38 -15.35 -9.83
N GLU A 472 -13.27 -16.30 -10.08
CA GLU A 472 -12.95 -17.70 -10.40
C GLU A 472 -13.49 -18.05 -11.78
N MET A 473 -12.69 -18.77 -12.56
CA MET A 473 -13.11 -19.30 -13.84
C MET A 473 -13.94 -20.58 -13.65
N LYS A 474 -15.09 -20.66 -14.30
CA LYS A 474 -15.91 -21.86 -14.34
C LYS A 474 -16.10 -22.30 -15.78
N TYR A 475 -15.72 -23.53 -16.07
CA TYR A 475 -15.95 -24.17 -17.34
C TYR A 475 -17.36 -24.81 -17.37
N LEU A 476 -18.09 -24.56 -18.42
CA LEU A 476 -19.39 -25.18 -18.72
C LEU A 476 -19.26 -25.95 -20.03
N CYS A 477 -19.57 -27.27 -19.98
CA CYS A 477 -19.68 -28.11 -21.16
C CYS A 477 -21.14 -28.42 -21.35
N VAL A 478 -21.69 -28.00 -22.50
CA VAL A 478 -23.09 -28.25 -22.86
C VAL A 478 -23.12 -29.31 -23.97
N ASP A 479 -23.76 -30.44 -23.70
CA ASP A 479 -24.06 -31.45 -24.72
C ASP A 479 -25.37 -31.08 -25.43
N LEU A 480 -25.33 -31.07 -26.75
CA LEU A 480 -26.45 -30.76 -27.62
C LEU A 480 -27.01 -32.03 -28.29
N SER A 481 -26.61 -33.24 -27.83
CA SER A 481 -27.20 -34.48 -28.31
C SER A 481 -28.70 -34.55 -27.93
N GLU A 482 -29.55 -34.91 -28.85
CA GLU A 482 -30.98 -35.16 -28.63
C GLU A 482 -31.23 -36.49 -27.93
#